data_8080199451220c19bf8df40e0f9d6662
#
_entry.id   8080199451220c19bf8df40e0f9d6662
#
_cell.length_a   1.000
_cell.length_b   1.000
_cell.length_c   1.000
_cell.angle_alpha   90.00
_cell.angle_beta   90.00
_cell.angle_gamma   90.00
#
_symmetry.space_group_name_H-M   'P 1'
#
loop_
_entity.id
_entity.type
_entity.pdbx_description
1 polymer ?
#
loop_
_entity_poly.entity_id
_entity_poly.type
_entity_poly.pdbx_seq_one_letter_code
_entity_poly.pdbx_strand_id
1 'polypeptide(L)'
;LSVPASEEEMPVLFNEYCTTWGTPSEENIAAILESIRGIPFGTFVIDAGWYLPENCGWCNAIGDWNESKKLFPHGIGAVVSAINAAGMQAGVWFEFENVGRDSAKFADEKSLLHRDGVPLTSKNRRFLDLRKPGVQRYLQKKMLDFLAEKGFSYIKIDYNDNYGMGG
;
A
#
# COMPACT_ATOMS: atom_id res chain seq x y z
N LEU A 1 -20.03 5.63 18.25
CA LEU A 1 -18.63 5.58 17.89
C LEU A 1 -18.01 6.91 18.26
N SER A 2 -17.02 6.91 19.14
CA SER A 2 -16.25 8.12 19.46
C SER A 2 -15.13 8.27 18.42
N VAL A 3 -14.87 9.50 17.99
CA VAL A 3 -13.71 9.83 17.17
C VAL A 3 -12.46 9.68 18.04
N PRO A 4 -11.41 8.99 17.57
CA PRO A 4 -10.14 8.96 18.30
C PRO A 4 -9.58 10.37 18.49
N ALA A 5 -8.94 10.63 19.64
CA ALA A 5 -8.36 11.94 19.93
C ALA A 5 -7.33 12.40 18.88
N SER A 6 -6.61 11.46 18.28
CA SER A 6 -5.66 11.73 17.18
C SER A 6 -6.31 12.28 15.91
N GLU A 7 -7.60 12.04 15.69
CA GLU A 7 -8.35 12.59 14.56
C GLU A 7 -8.95 13.97 14.87
N GLU A 8 -9.15 14.28 16.16
CA GLU A 8 -9.59 15.61 16.59
C GLU A 8 -8.52 16.68 16.31
N GLU A 9 -7.25 16.31 16.35
CA GLU A 9 -6.13 17.20 16.06
C GLU A 9 -5.88 17.39 14.57
N MET A 10 -6.45 16.55 13.70
CA MET A 10 -6.34 16.59 12.24
C MET A 10 -4.91 16.91 11.75
N PRO A 11 -3.92 16.05 12.01
CA PRO A 11 -2.56 16.31 11.60
C PRO A 11 -2.44 16.43 10.09
N VAL A 12 -1.66 17.40 9.60
CA VAL A 12 -1.42 17.56 8.17
C VAL A 12 -0.62 16.38 7.66
N LEU A 13 -1.13 15.73 6.60
CA LEU A 13 -0.53 14.56 5.99
C LEU A 13 0.19 14.92 4.70
N PHE A 14 1.42 14.44 4.53
CA PHE A 14 2.14 14.45 3.27
C PHE A 14 2.02 13.08 2.58
N ASN A 15 1.47 13.04 1.38
CA ASN A 15 1.40 11.85 0.54
C ASN A 15 2.33 12.03 -0.67
N GLU A 16 3.33 11.17 -0.81
CA GLU A 16 4.43 11.37 -1.77
C GLU A 16 4.07 11.03 -3.23
N TYR A 17 2.91 10.43 -3.50
CA TYR A 17 2.55 9.92 -4.84
C TYR A 17 2.74 10.94 -5.96
N CYS A 18 2.26 12.17 -5.79
CA CYS A 18 2.39 13.22 -6.80
C CYS A 18 3.81 13.73 -6.98
N THR A 19 4.73 13.33 -6.12
CA THR A 19 6.17 13.66 -6.22
C THR A 19 6.93 12.57 -6.96
N THR A 20 6.60 11.29 -6.71
CA THR A 20 7.35 10.14 -7.23
C THR A 20 6.65 9.38 -8.35
N TRP A 21 5.33 9.61 -8.50
CA TRP A 21 4.47 8.94 -9.50
C TRP A 21 4.57 7.41 -9.47
N GLY A 22 4.61 6.84 -8.25
CA GLY A 22 4.65 5.40 -8.05
C GLY A 22 6.07 4.81 -8.02
N THR A 23 7.07 5.64 -7.76
CA THR A 23 8.46 5.19 -7.56
C THR A 23 9.01 5.72 -6.22
N PRO A 24 8.47 5.29 -5.08
CA PRO A 24 8.86 5.76 -3.74
C PRO A 24 10.18 5.10 -3.28
N SER A 25 11.29 5.38 -3.95
CA SER A 25 12.60 4.84 -3.57
C SER A 25 13.15 5.47 -2.30
N GLU A 26 14.10 4.81 -1.63
CA GLU A 26 14.85 5.37 -0.49
C GLU A 26 15.43 6.75 -0.83
N GLU A 27 16.03 6.89 -2.03
CA GLU A 27 16.62 8.13 -2.51
C GLU A 27 15.57 9.23 -2.66
N ASN A 28 14.46 8.93 -3.34
CA ASN A 28 13.39 9.89 -3.55
C ASN A 28 12.77 10.35 -2.22
N ILE A 29 12.51 9.42 -1.31
CA ILE A 29 11.95 9.76 0.00
C ILE A 29 12.93 10.60 0.81
N ALA A 30 14.22 10.28 0.81
CA ALA A 30 15.23 11.06 1.51
C ALA A 30 15.28 12.50 0.97
N ALA A 31 15.23 12.70 -0.35
CA ALA A 31 15.17 14.02 -0.98
C ALA A 31 13.91 14.81 -0.60
N ILE A 32 12.76 14.11 -0.54
CA ILE A 32 11.49 14.73 -0.11
C ILE A 32 11.59 15.16 1.36
N LEU A 33 12.05 14.29 2.27
CA LEU A 33 12.20 14.61 3.69
C LEU A 33 13.07 15.83 3.92
N GLU A 34 14.15 15.97 3.15
CA GLU A 34 15.01 17.15 3.19
C GLU A 34 14.26 18.41 2.73
N SER A 35 13.50 18.29 1.64
CA SER A 35 12.77 19.41 1.03
C SER A 35 11.62 19.94 1.91
N ILE A 36 11.01 19.08 2.72
CA ILE A 36 9.91 19.43 3.62
C ILE A 36 10.37 19.68 5.06
N ARG A 37 11.67 19.70 5.29
CA ARG A 37 12.25 19.93 6.63
C ARG A 37 11.70 21.22 7.26
N GLY A 38 11.20 21.13 8.48
CA GLY A 38 10.63 22.25 9.22
C GLY A 38 9.18 22.61 8.87
N ILE A 39 8.57 21.92 7.93
CA ILE A 39 7.13 22.03 7.66
C ILE A 39 6.40 21.08 8.64
N PRO A 40 5.33 21.52 9.33
CA PRO A 40 4.69 20.77 10.40
C PRO A 40 3.76 19.68 9.87
N PHE A 41 4.29 18.73 9.11
CA PHE A 41 3.56 17.51 8.76
C PHE A 41 3.57 16.53 9.93
N GLY A 42 2.40 15.96 10.25
CA GLY A 42 2.28 14.93 11.28
C GLY A 42 2.44 13.51 10.75
N THR A 43 2.16 13.29 9.47
CA THR A 43 2.23 11.97 8.83
C THR A 43 2.84 12.05 7.45
N PHE A 44 3.72 11.10 7.11
CA PHE A 44 4.28 10.90 5.78
C PHE A 44 3.82 9.54 5.25
N VAL A 45 3.12 9.51 4.11
CA VAL A 45 2.61 8.27 3.49
C VAL A 45 3.47 7.86 2.31
N ILE A 46 4.04 6.66 2.37
CA ILE A 46 4.64 5.97 1.23
C ILE A 46 3.49 5.39 0.41
N ASP A 47 3.28 5.92 -0.79
CA ASP A 47 2.14 5.57 -1.65
C ASP A 47 2.43 4.36 -2.56
N ALA A 48 1.57 4.11 -3.54
CA ALA A 48 1.67 3.01 -4.47
C ALA A 48 3.06 2.88 -5.12
N GLY A 49 3.50 1.64 -5.35
CA GLY A 49 4.77 1.35 -5.99
C GLY A 49 5.85 0.80 -5.05
N TRP A 50 5.69 0.91 -3.73
CA TRP A 50 6.68 0.39 -2.77
C TRP A 50 6.94 -1.12 -2.89
N TYR A 51 6.00 -1.87 -3.50
CA TYR A 51 6.02 -3.31 -3.71
C TYR A 51 6.44 -3.71 -5.13
N LEU A 52 6.91 -2.78 -5.96
CA LEU A 52 7.17 -3.05 -7.36
C LEU A 52 8.27 -4.11 -7.58
N PRO A 53 7.97 -5.19 -8.31
CA PRO A 53 9.01 -5.95 -8.98
C PRO A 53 9.60 -5.12 -10.11
N GLU A 54 10.81 -5.46 -10.54
CA GLU A 54 11.45 -4.81 -11.67
C GLU A 54 10.59 -4.93 -12.93
N ASN A 55 10.50 -3.83 -13.68
CA ASN A 55 9.82 -3.75 -14.98
C ASN A 55 8.28 -3.87 -14.98
N CYS A 56 7.64 -3.61 -13.86
CA CYS A 56 6.18 -3.67 -13.74
C CYS A 56 5.61 -2.34 -13.28
N GLY A 57 4.49 -1.91 -13.83
CA GLY A 57 3.74 -0.75 -13.33
C GLY A 57 3.00 -1.09 -12.04
N TRP A 58 2.90 -0.14 -11.12
CA TRP A 58 2.30 -0.36 -9.79
C TRP A 58 0.89 -0.97 -9.87
N CYS A 59 0.07 -0.58 -10.87
CA CYS A 59 -1.29 -1.10 -11.06
C CYS A 59 -1.36 -2.60 -11.30
N ASN A 60 -0.35 -3.17 -11.95
CA ASN A 60 -0.32 -4.58 -12.32
C ASN A 60 0.33 -5.44 -11.24
N ALA A 61 1.12 -4.85 -10.35
CA ALA A 61 1.91 -5.56 -9.34
C ALA A 61 1.19 -5.69 -7.98
N ILE A 62 0.05 -5.01 -7.78
CA ILE A 62 -0.69 -5.08 -6.52
C ILE A 62 -1.13 -6.50 -6.20
N GLY A 63 -1.14 -6.85 -4.93
CA GLY A 63 -1.67 -8.12 -4.43
C GLY A 63 -0.66 -8.98 -3.70
N ASP A 64 0.61 -9.02 -4.10
CA ASP A 64 1.62 -9.83 -3.42
C ASP A 64 2.25 -9.13 -2.21
N TRP A 65 2.23 -7.81 -2.20
CA TRP A 65 2.63 -6.96 -1.08
C TRP A 65 4.01 -7.30 -0.50
N ASN A 66 4.99 -7.49 -1.37
CA ASN A 66 6.38 -7.69 -0.98
C ASN A 66 7.16 -6.39 -1.24
N GLU A 67 7.92 -5.92 -0.26
CA GLU A 67 8.74 -4.72 -0.44
C GLU A 67 9.73 -4.90 -1.61
N SER A 68 9.88 -3.87 -2.42
CA SER A 68 10.83 -3.85 -3.52
C SER A 68 12.26 -3.73 -3.00
N LYS A 69 13.09 -4.75 -3.23
CA LYS A 69 14.52 -4.70 -2.84
C LYS A 69 15.33 -3.70 -3.67
N LYS A 70 14.84 -3.36 -4.86
CA LYS A 70 15.47 -2.34 -5.70
C LYS A 70 15.21 -0.93 -5.17
N LEU A 71 13.95 -0.64 -4.78
CA LEU A 71 13.58 0.67 -4.26
C LEU A 71 14.07 0.86 -2.82
N PHE A 72 14.15 -0.23 -2.06
CA PHE A 72 14.54 -0.24 -0.65
C PHE A 72 15.70 -1.21 -0.41
N PRO A 73 16.91 -0.92 -0.88
CA PRO A 73 18.08 -1.80 -0.72
C PRO A 73 18.44 -2.07 0.75
N HIS A 74 18.17 -1.11 1.64
CA HIS A 74 18.35 -1.27 3.09
C HIS A 74 17.07 -1.71 3.83
N GLY A 75 15.99 -1.99 3.07
CA GLY A 75 14.67 -2.35 3.57
C GLY A 75 13.81 -1.14 3.90
N ILE A 76 12.50 -1.27 3.66
CA ILE A 76 11.53 -0.18 3.89
C ILE A 76 11.50 0.30 5.36
N GLY A 77 11.87 -0.56 6.32
CA GLY A 77 11.99 -0.19 7.73
C GLY A 77 13.05 0.88 8.00
N ALA A 78 14.11 0.97 7.19
CA ALA A 78 15.09 2.05 7.28
C ALA A 78 14.46 3.40 6.92
N VAL A 79 13.61 3.43 5.90
CA VAL A 79 12.85 4.62 5.50
C VAL A 79 11.83 5.01 6.57
N VAL A 80 11.13 4.04 7.14
CA VAL A 80 10.22 4.28 8.28
C VAL A 80 10.97 4.95 9.44
N SER A 81 12.16 4.46 9.77
CA SER A 81 13.00 5.05 10.81
C SER A 81 13.41 6.49 10.48
N ALA A 82 13.71 6.80 9.22
CA ALA A 82 14.05 8.15 8.77
C ALA A 82 12.85 9.11 8.86
N ILE A 83 11.65 8.66 8.48
CA ILE A 83 10.40 9.43 8.61
C ILE A 83 10.13 9.73 10.09
N ASN A 84 10.24 8.73 10.96
CA ASN A 84 10.04 8.91 12.39
C ASN A 84 11.07 9.86 13.02
N ALA A 85 12.33 9.78 12.60
CA ALA A 85 13.39 10.69 13.02
C ALA A 85 13.15 12.13 12.57
N ALA A 86 12.41 12.35 11.47
CA ALA A 86 11.97 13.66 11.02
C ALA A 86 10.74 14.20 11.79
N GLY A 87 10.25 13.46 12.80
CA GLY A 87 9.13 13.86 13.66
C GLY A 87 7.74 13.53 13.11
N MET A 88 7.65 12.72 12.06
CA MET A 88 6.38 12.33 11.44
C MET A 88 6.04 10.86 11.70
N GLN A 89 4.75 10.53 11.70
CA GLN A 89 4.29 9.14 11.64
C GLN A 89 4.55 8.59 10.23
N ALA A 90 5.08 7.36 10.15
CA ALA A 90 5.23 6.67 8.89
C ALA A 90 3.94 5.94 8.51
N GLY A 91 3.43 6.24 7.34
CA GLY A 91 2.27 5.61 6.74
C GLY A 91 2.61 4.86 5.46
N VAL A 92 1.75 3.90 5.09
CA VAL A 92 1.90 3.13 3.85
C VAL A 92 0.55 2.91 3.17
N TRP A 93 0.58 2.91 1.84
CA TRP A 93 -0.57 2.71 0.98
C TRP A 93 -0.84 1.24 0.69
N PHE A 94 -2.13 0.86 0.68
CA PHE A 94 -2.63 -0.42 0.21
C PHE A 94 -3.93 -0.26 -0.59
N GLU A 95 -4.14 -1.18 -1.53
CA GLU A 95 -5.42 -1.46 -2.19
C GLU A 95 -5.66 -2.97 -2.06
N PHE A 96 -6.11 -3.40 -0.89
CA PHE A 96 -5.99 -4.78 -0.41
C PHE A 96 -6.99 -5.77 -1.03
N GLU A 97 -8.09 -5.31 -1.56
CA GLU A 97 -9.07 -6.17 -2.22
C GLU A 97 -8.73 -6.51 -3.66
N ASN A 98 -7.81 -5.78 -4.28
CA ASN A 98 -7.41 -5.97 -5.66
C ASN A 98 -6.13 -6.81 -5.80
N VAL A 99 -6.06 -7.55 -6.90
CA VAL A 99 -4.85 -8.24 -7.35
C VAL A 99 -4.60 -7.92 -8.81
N GLY A 100 -3.43 -7.41 -9.11
CA GLY A 100 -3.02 -7.08 -10.47
C GLY A 100 -2.57 -8.32 -11.26
N ARG A 101 -2.58 -8.21 -12.57
CA ARG A 101 -2.28 -9.32 -13.50
C ARG A 101 -0.90 -9.96 -13.31
N ASP A 102 0.05 -9.23 -12.75
CA ASP A 102 1.42 -9.70 -12.55
C ASP A 102 1.65 -10.26 -11.13
N SER A 103 0.62 -10.22 -10.28
CA SER A 103 0.61 -10.86 -8.97
C SER A 103 0.37 -12.37 -9.07
N ALA A 104 1.05 -13.15 -8.23
CA ALA A 104 0.78 -14.58 -8.09
C ALA A 104 -0.67 -14.87 -7.68
N LYS A 105 -1.32 -13.95 -6.96
CA LYS A 105 -2.72 -14.05 -6.56
C LYS A 105 -3.71 -13.91 -7.71
N PHE A 106 -3.32 -13.33 -8.84
CA PHE A 106 -4.21 -13.17 -9.99
C PHE A 106 -4.69 -14.50 -10.56
N ALA A 107 -3.86 -15.55 -10.50
CA ALA A 107 -4.17 -16.89 -10.97
C ALA A 107 -4.78 -17.81 -9.88
N ASP A 108 -4.79 -17.36 -8.62
CA ASP A 108 -5.32 -18.14 -7.49
C ASP A 108 -6.85 -18.04 -7.40
N GLU A 109 -7.55 -18.69 -8.34
CA GLU A 109 -9.01 -18.64 -8.44
C GLU A 109 -9.73 -18.97 -7.14
N LYS A 110 -9.13 -19.80 -6.28
CA LYS A 110 -9.72 -20.14 -4.97
C LYS A 110 -9.80 -18.94 -4.02
N SER A 111 -8.98 -17.93 -4.23
CA SER A 111 -8.98 -16.69 -3.44
C SER A 111 -9.85 -15.60 -4.03
N LEU A 112 -10.30 -15.74 -5.28
CA LEU A 112 -10.96 -14.68 -6.02
C LEU A 112 -12.47 -14.65 -5.79
N LEU A 113 -13.03 -13.46 -5.98
CA LEU A 113 -14.45 -13.22 -6.06
C LEU A 113 -14.97 -13.64 -7.44
N HIS A 114 -16.07 -14.39 -7.47
CA HIS A 114 -16.67 -14.90 -8.70
C HIS A 114 -18.07 -14.34 -8.90
N ARG A 115 -18.44 -14.16 -10.18
CA ARG A 115 -19.81 -13.98 -10.63
C ARG A 115 -20.12 -15.04 -11.69
N ASP A 116 -21.20 -15.79 -11.53
CA ASP A 116 -21.60 -16.85 -12.44
C ASP A 116 -20.50 -17.90 -12.73
N GLY A 117 -19.68 -18.19 -11.71
CA GLY A 117 -18.59 -19.15 -11.80
C GLY A 117 -17.29 -18.61 -12.41
N VAL A 118 -17.24 -17.33 -12.81
CA VAL A 118 -16.08 -16.70 -13.43
C VAL A 118 -15.47 -15.67 -12.49
N PRO A 119 -14.11 -15.60 -12.36
CA PRO A 119 -13.47 -14.56 -11.57
C PRO A 119 -13.85 -13.16 -12.06
N LEU A 120 -14.30 -12.31 -11.16
CA LEU A 120 -14.56 -10.91 -11.47
C LEU A 120 -13.26 -10.25 -11.89
N THR A 121 -13.25 -9.74 -13.13
CA THR A 121 -12.08 -9.09 -13.72
C THR A 121 -12.50 -7.71 -14.23
N SER A 122 -11.78 -6.69 -13.81
CA SER A 122 -11.90 -5.34 -14.34
C SER A 122 -10.54 -4.91 -14.89
N LYS A 123 -10.46 -4.63 -16.18
CA LYS A 123 -9.20 -4.31 -16.87
C LYS A 123 -8.12 -5.38 -16.61
N ASN A 124 -7.06 -5.03 -15.86
CA ASN A 124 -5.96 -5.92 -15.50
C ASN A 124 -6.00 -6.36 -14.03
N ARG A 125 -7.15 -6.27 -13.38
CA ARG A 125 -7.33 -6.55 -11.96
C ARG A 125 -8.40 -7.58 -11.72
N ARG A 126 -8.22 -8.37 -10.69
CA ARG A 126 -9.21 -9.27 -10.10
C ARG A 126 -9.41 -8.90 -8.64
N PHE A 127 -10.45 -9.44 -8.02
CA PHE A 127 -10.82 -9.08 -6.65
C PHE A 127 -10.75 -10.29 -5.73
N LEU A 128 -10.16 -10.10 -4.56
CA LEU A 128 -10.13 -11.11 -3.52
C LEU A 128 -11.51 -11.27 -2.87
N ASP A 129 -11.92 -12.50 -2.60
CA ASP A 129 -13.12 -12.77 -1.83
C ASP A 129 -12.83 -12.68 -0.32
N LEU A 130 -13.06 -11.50 0.24
CA LEU A 130 -12.77 -11.19 1.65
C LEU A 130 -13.57 -12.03 2.65
N ARG A 131 -14.59 -12.76 2.20
CA ARG A 131 -15.36 -13.69 3.04
C ARG A 131 -14.60 -14.99 3.33
N LYS A 132 -13.58 -15.30 2.52
CA LYS A 132 -12.80 -16.55 2.64
C LYS A 132 -11.75 -16.43 3.75
N PRO A 133 -11.76 -17.35 4.75
CA PRO A 133 -10.78 -17.30 5.84
C PRO A 133 -9.31 -17.37 5.38
N GLY A 134 -9.06 -18.04 4.25
CA GLY A 134 -7.71 -18.09 3.64
C GLY A 134 -7.24 -16.72 3.14
N VAL A 135 -8.16 -15.93 2.56
CA VAL A 135 -7.89 -14.57 2.12
C VAL A 135 -7.67 -13.65 3.32
N GLN A 136 -8.50 -13.76 4.35
CA GLN A 136 -8.35 -12.97 5.57
C GLN A 136 -6.98 -13.20 6.23
N ARG A 137 -6.55 -14.47 6.38
CA ARG A 137 -5.21 -14.79 6.91
C ARG A 137 -4.09 -14.27 6.01
N TYR A 138 -4.27 -14.35 4.70
CA TYR A 138 -3.31 -13.80 3.75
C TYR A 138 -3.13 -12.29 3.94
N LEU A 139 -4.24 -11.55 4.00
CA LEU A 139 -4.22 -10.11 4.20
C LEU A 139 -3.69 -9.72 5.58
N GLN A 140 -4.06 -10.46 6.63
CA GLN A 140 -3.47 -10.26 7.95
C GLN A 140 -1.94 -10.30 7.89
N LYS A 141 -1.38 -11.36 7.28
CA LYS A 141 0.06 -11.52 7.17
C LYS A 141 0.72 -10.43 6.30
N LYS A 142 0.10 -10.08 5.17
CA LYS A 142 0.68 -9.16 4.19
C LYS A 142 0.51 -7.70 4.54
N MET A 143 -0.45 -7.38 5.40
CA MET A 143 -0.72 -6.02 5.85
C MET A 143 -0.42 -5.84 7.33
N LEU A 144 -1.19 -6.47 8.22
CA LEU A 144 -1.09 -6.18 9.65
C LEU A 144 0.28 -6.59 10.23
N ASP A 145 0.75 -7.81 9.90
CA ASP A 145 2.06 -8.26 10.36
C ASP A 145 3.17 -7.41 9.75
N PHE A 146 3.04 -7.04 8.47
CA PHE A 146 3.98 -6.14 7.78
C PHE A 146 4.04 -4.76 8.42
N LEU A 147 2.88 -4.14 8.72
CA LEU A 147 2.83 -2.86 9.40
C LEU A 147 3.57 -2.91 10.75
N ALA A 148 3.28 -3.94 11.54
CA ALA A 148 3.91 -4.14 12.85
C ALA A 148 5.41 -4.41 12.75
N GLU A 149 5.83 -5.28 11.81
CA GLU A 149 7.24 -5.63 11.60
C GLU A 149 8.07 -4.44 11.13
N LYS A 150 7.54 -3.62 10.24
CA LYS A 150 8.25 -2.48 9.65
C LYS A 150 8.12 -1.18 10.46
N GLY A 151 7.24 -1.15 11.44
CA GLY A 151 7.05 0.01 12.33
C GLY A 151 6.17 1.11 11.74
N PHE A 152 5.30 0.79 10.79
CA PHE A 152 4.29 1.73 10.31
C PHE A 152 3.20 1.97 11.36
N SER A 153 2.79 3.22 11.51
CA SER A 153 1.73 3.63 12.44
C SER A 153 0.49 4.22 11.75
N TYR A 154 0.53 4.36 10.43
CA TYR A 154 -0.59 4.84 9.61
C TYR A 154 -0.77 3.99 8.37
N ILE A 155 -2.01 3.77 7.95
CA ILE A 155 -2.35 3.07 6.71
C ILE A 155 -3.27 3.94 5.87
N LYS A 156 -2.92 4.11 4.59
CA LYS A 156 -3.81 4.65 3.56
C LYS A 156 -4.42 3.49 2.80
N ILE A 157 -5.74 3.34 2.86
CA ILE A 157 -6.49 2.35 2.07
C ILE A 157 -7.13 3.07 0.90
N ASP A 158 -6.82 2.63 -0.30
CA ASP A 158 -7.31 3.21 -1.55
C ASP A 158 -8.23 2.24 -2.30
N TYR A 159 -8.93 2.77 -3.29
CA TYR A 159 -9.88 2.03 -4.11
C TYR A 159 -9.93 2.61 -5.53
N ASN A 160 -9.13 2.05 -6.43
CA ASN A 160 -8.95 2.58 -7.80
C ASN A 160 -9.73 1.81 -8.88
N ASP A 161 -10.37 0.71 -8.52
CA ASP A 161 -11.22 -0.04 -9.44
C ASP A 161 -12.42 -0.61 -8.71
N ASN A 162 -13.55 -0.79 -9.39
CA ASN A 162 -14.79 -1.23 -8.78
C ASN A 162 -15.24 -2.60 -9.29
N TYR A 163 -16.04 -3.29 -8.48
CA TYR A 163 -16.57 -4.63 -8.76
C TYR A 163 -17.54 -4.71 -9.94
N GLY A 164 -17.70 -3.62 -10.62
CA GLY A 164 -18.45 -3.70 -11.80
C GLY A 164 -19.83 -3.28 -11.73
N MET A 165 -19.79 -2.31 -12.04
CA MET A 165 -20.73 -1.81 -13.02
C MET A 165 -20.48 -2.49 -14.39
N GLY A 166 -19.55 -3.39 -14.49
CA GLY A 166 -19.31 -4.22 -15.63
C GLY A 166 -20.14 -5.49 -15.46
N GLY A 167 -21.37 -5.40 -15.83
CA GLY A 167 -22.20 -6.55 -16.11
C GLY A 167 -21.89 -7.06 -17.46
#